data_4d835c70322eb1f1695fffe3125ef63d
#
_entry.id   4d835c70322eb1f1695fffe3125ef63d
#
_cell.length_a   1.000
_cell.length_b   1.000
_cell.length_c   1.000
_cell.angle_alpha   90.00
_cell.angle_beta   90.00
_cell.angle_gamma   90.00
#
_symmetry.space_group_name_H-M   'P 1'
#
loop_
_entity.id
_entity.type
_entity.pdbx_description
1 polymer ?
#
loop_
_entity_poly.entity_id
_entity_poly.type
_entity_poly.pdbx_seq_one_letter_code
_entity_poly.pdbx_strand_id
1 'polypeptide(L)'
;MAGGLTRYRHLSRSSSHRQALLRNLVTSLVRNEAIHTTWPKAKEAQRLAEKLITLAKRNNETARRKAQGILYTPHDLMPKLFGELRQRYLERPGGYTRVLRTEPKDTYSQAPSAILELVDGPKDMRFAMTAAAVARDRELGKESTEITKMNVAKVTRYRQGGQEALDKLVEKVRALGLSTSAKAGPKDI
;
A
#
# COMPACT_ATOMS: atom_id res chain seq x y z
N MET A 1 34.30 -9.62 17.43
CA MET A 1 32.88 -9.90 17.23
C MET A 1 32.35 -8.98 16.14
N ALA A 2 31.97 -9.50 14.99
CA ALA A 2 31.39 -8.73 13.88
C ALA A 2 29.89 -8.48 14.13
N GLY A 3 29.56 -7.78 15.17
CA GLY A 3 28.19 -7.46 15.57
C GLY A 3 27.82 -6.00 15.32
N GLY A 4 28.03 -5.50 14.10
CA GLY A 4 27.44 -4.22 13.70
C GLY A 4 25.93 -4.31 13.72
N LEU A 5 25.24 -3.28 14.21
CA LEU A 5 23.78 -3.15 14.14
C LEU A 5 23.30 -3.38 12.71
N THR A 6 22.72 -4.56 12.45
CA THR A 6 22.24 -4.92 11.12
C THR A 6 21.06 -4.03 10.75
N ARG A 7 21.29 -3.05 9.85
CA ARG A 7 20.27 -2.09 9.42
C ARG A 7 19.21 -2.66 8.47
N TYR A 8 19.39 -3.91 8.03
CA TYR A 8 18.51 -4.60 7.08
C TYR A 8 18.49 -6.11 7.33
N ARG A 9 17.42 -6.77 6.92
CA ARG A 9 17.27 -8.22 7.04
C ARG A 9 17.94 -8.92 5.87
N HIS A 10 18.71 -9.96 6.14
CA HIS A 10 19.32 -10.80 5.10
C HIS A 10 18.29 -11.70 4.39
N LEU A 11 17.19 -12.04 5.05
CA LEU A 11 16.14 -12.93 4.55
C LEU A 11 16.66 -14.34 4.22
N SER A 12 17.69 -14.79 4.93
CA SER A 12 18.37 -16.09 4.74
C SER A 12 18.86 -16.31 3.29
N ARG A 13 19.41 -15.27 2.65
CA ARG A 13 19.84 -15.29 1.24
C ARG A 13 21.21 -14.63 1.08
N SER A 14 21.92 -15.03 0.02
CA SER A 14 23.09 -14.31 -0.45
C SER A 14 22.71 -12.88 -0.87
N SER A 15 23.67 -11.97 -0.91
CA SER A 15 23.43 -10.58 -1.28
C SER A 15 22.76 -10.43 -2.66
N SER A 16 23.26 -11.15 -3.67
CA SER A 16 22.71 -11.15 -5.02
C SER A 16 21.28 -11.66 -5.08
N HIS A 17 21.00 -12.79 -4.44
CA HIS A 17 19.67 -13.38 -4.37
C HIS A 17 18.69 -12.50 -3.58
N ARG A 18 19.15 -11.85 -2.50
CA ARG A 18 18.32 -10.88 -1.77
C ARG A 18 17.95 -9.68 -2.64
N GLN A 19 18.90 -9.13 -3.38
CA GLN A 19 18.62 -8.02 -4.30
C GLN A 19 17.64 -8.43 -5.39
N ALA A 20 17.80 -9.61 -5.99
CA ALA A 20 16.88 -10.15 -6.99
C ALA A 20 15.45 -10.30 -6.40
N LEU A 21 15.32 -10.83 -5.18
CA LEU A 21 14.03 -10.92 -4.49
C LEU A 21 13.36 -9.54 -4.33
N LEU A 22 14.09 -8.55 -3.83
CA LEU A 22 13.53 -7.22 -3.60
C LEU A 22 13.13 -6.53 -4.90
N ARG A 23 13.93 -6.66 -5.97
CA ARG A 23 13.60 -6.17 -7.31
C ARG A 23 12.33 -6.80 -7.85
N ASN A 24 12.14 -8.13 -7.70
CA ASN A 24 10.92 -8.83 -8.08
C ASN A 24 9.69 -8.29 -7.32
N LEU A 25 9.79 -8.14 -6.01
CA LEU A 25 8.69 -7.62 -5.21
C LEU A 25 8.31 -6.19 -5.60
N VAL A 26 9.28 -5.32 -5.83
CA VAL A 26 9.03 -3.93 -6.25
C VAL A 26 8.48 -3.88 -7.68
N THR A 27 8.96 -4.71 -8.60
CA THR A 27 8.41 -4.84 -9.96
C THR A 27 6.93 -5.25 -9.90
N SER A 28 6.61 -6.26 -9.10
CA SER A 28 5.24 -6.72 -8.89
C SER A 28 4.37 -5.65 -8.21
N LEU A 29 4.93 -4.90 -7.26
CA LEU A 29 4.21 -3.81 -6.59
C LEU A 29 3.84 -2.69 -7.58
N VAL A 30 4.75 -2.25 -8.42
CA VAL A 30 4.47 -1.22 -9.43
C VAL A 30 3.41 -1.69 -10.43
N ARG A 31 3.48 -2.97 -10.84
CA ARG A 31 2.50 -3.57 -11.75
C ARG A 31 1.11 -3.65 -11.16
N ASN A 32 0.99 -4.20 -9.95
CA ASN A 32 -0.28 -4.58 -9.33
C ASN A 32 -0.80 -3.58 -8.30
N GLU A 33 0.02 -2.60 -7.87
CA GLU A 33 -0.22 -1.60 -6.83
C GLU A 33 -0.41 -2.14 -5.41
N ALA A 34 -0.70 -3.41 -5.24
CA ALA A 34 -0.72 -4.12 -3.96
C ALA A 34 -0.21 -5.54 -4.15
N ILE A 35 0.59 -6.02 -3.20
CA ILE A 35 1.10 -7.39 -3.17
C ILE A 35 0.97 -7.99 -1.79
N HIS A 36 0.67 -9.29 -1.72
CA HIS A 36 0.62 -10.05 -0.47
C HIS A 36 1.88 -10.91 -0.33
N THR A 37 2.63 -10.72 0.73
CA THR A 37 3.89 -11.44 0.99
C THR A 37 4.13 -11.57 2.49
N THR A 38 5.25 -12.20 2.90
CA THR A 38 5.60 -12.24 4.32
C THR A 38 6.01 -10.86 4.84
N TRP A 39 5.66 -10.56 6.09
CA TRP A 39 5.93 -9.27 6.71
C TRP A 39 7.40 -8.80 6.63
N PRO A 40 8.43 -9.66 6.90
CA PRO A 40 9.82 -9.24 6.75
C PRO A 40 10.19 -8.85 5.32
N LYS A 41 9.70 -9.58 4.31
CA LYS A 41 9.92 -9.26 2.89
C LYS A 41 9.24 -7.94 2.51
N ALA A 42 7.99 -7.71 2.96
CA ALA A 42 7.27 -6.48 2.72
C ALA A 42 8.03 -5.26 3.26
N LYS A 43 8.55 -5.35 4.49
CA LYS A 43 9.32 -4.26 5.12
C LYS A 43 10.63 -3.94 4.40
N GLU A 44 11.34 -4.93 3.88
CA GLU A 44 12.56 -4.68 3.10
C GLU A 44 12.24 -4.15 1.70
N ALA A 45 11.20 -4.69 1.06
CA ALA A 45 10.74 -4.20 -0.25
C ALA A 45 10.20 -2.76 -0.18
N GLN A 46 9.55 -2.39 0.92
CA GLN A 46 9.07 -1.03 1.18
C GLN A 46 10.18 0.01 0.98
N ARG A 47 11.35 -0.22 1.57
CA ARG A 47 12.50 0.70 1.45
C ARG A 47 12.94 0.94 0.00
N LEU A 48 12.93 -0.12 -0.81
CA LEU A 48 13.31 -0.01 -2.23
C LEU A 48 12.21 0.65 -3.05
N ALA A 49 10.94 0.37 -2.76
CA ALA A 49 9.79 1.00 -3.40
C ALA A 49 9.75 2.52 -3.14
N GLU A 50 9.97 2.94 -1.89
CA GLU A 50 10.05 4.37 -1.51
C GLU A 50 11.16 5.09 -2.31
N LYS A 51 12.34 4.47 -2.43
CA LYS A 51 13.44 5.01 -3.26
C LYS A 51 13.05 5.11 -4.73
N LEU A 52 12.38 4.10 -5.27
CA LEU A 52 11.95 4.08 -6.66
C LEU A 52 10.98 5.22 -6.98
N ILE A 53 10.00 5.46 -6.12
CA ILE A 53 9.03 6.55 -6.29
C ILE A 53 9.73 7.92 -6.14
N THR A 54 10.68 8.06 -5.23
CA THR A 54 11.49 9.27 -5.11
C THR A 54 12.30 9.55 -6.39
N LEU A 55 12.85 8.51 -7.03
CA LEU A 55 13.52 8.63 -8.34
C LEU A 55 12.52 9.07 -9.43
N ALA A 56 11.32 8.53 -9.43
CA ALA A 56 10.27 8.93 -10.37
C ALA A 56 9.89 10.41 -10.22
N LYS A 57 9.79 10.91 -9.00
CA LYS A 57 9.52 12.34 -8.73
C LYS A 57 10.61 13.26 -9.30
N ARG A 58 11.88 12.89 -9.14
CA ARG A 58 13.01 13.68 -9.66
C ARG A 58 13.01 13.79 -11.17
N ASN A 59 12.64 12.73 -11.87
CA ASN A 59 12.46 12.65 -13.34
C ASN A 59 13.62 13.19 -14.19
N ASN A 60 14.85 13.07 -13.72
CA ASN A 60 16.04 13.35 -14.54
C ASN A 60 16.57 12.06 -15.15
N GLU A 61 17.46 12.19 -16.16
CA GLU A 61 18.02 11.05 -16.89
C GLU A 61 18.73 10.05 -15.96
N THR A 62 19.50 10.56 -15.01
CA THR A 62 20.18 9.73 -14.00
C THR A 62 19.20 8.93 -13.14
N ALA A 63 18.06 9.54 -12.74
CA ALA A 63 17.03 8.85 -11.99
C ALA A 63 16.32 7.79 -12.83
N ARG A 64 16.06 8.07 -14.12
CA ARG A 64 15.47 7.11 -15.06
C ARG A 64 16.36 5.87 -15.23
N ARG A 65 17.67 6.04 -15.46
CA ARG A 65 18.62 4.92 -15.54
C ARG A 65 18.66 4.09 -14.26
N LYS A 66 18.67 4.75 -13.09
CA LYS A 66 18.61 4.04 -11.79
C LYS A 66 17.30 3.28 -11.60
N ALA A 67 16.16 3.86 -11.96
CA ALA A 67 14.86 3.19 -11.90
C ALA A 67 14.80 1.97 -12.84
N GLN A 68 15.31 2.12 -14.06
CA GLN A 68 15.44 1.03 -15.03
C GLN A 68 16.27 -0.14 -14.47
N GLY A 69 17.37 0.15 -13.76
CA GLY A 69 18.21 -0.87 -13.12
C GLY A 69 17.52 -1.61 -11.98
N ILE A 70 16.46 -1.05 -11.37
CA ILE A 70 15.69 -1.69 -10.29
C ILE A 70 14.60 -2.61 -10.87
N LEU A 71 13.90 -2.21 -11.92
CA LEU A 71 12.77 -2.95 -12.50
C LEU A 71 13.24 -4.09 -13.40
N TYR A 72 12.53 -5.23 -13.38
CA TYR A 72 12.81 -6.35 -14.29
C TYR A 72 12.12 -6.22 -15.65
N THR A 73 10.98 -5.52 -15.71
CA THR A 73 10.28 -5.24 -16.98
C THR A 73 10.17 -3.71 -17.17
N PRO A 74 11.30 -3.03 -17.43
CA PRO A 74 11.31 -1.58 -17.47
C PRO A 74 10.43 -1.01 -18.59
N HIS A 75 10.39 -1.64 -19.78
CA HIS A 75 9.59 -1.15 -20.90
C HIS A 75 8.12 -0.96 -20.53
N ASP A 76 7.53 -1.91 -19.82
CA ASP A 76 6.12 -1.88 -19.44
C ASP A 76 5.83 -0.91 -18.29
N LEU A 77 6.78 -0.81 -17.34
CA LEU A 77 6.53 -0.16 -16.05
C LEU A 77 7.07 1.26 -15.95
N MET A 78 8.04 1.65 -16.78
CA MET A 78 8.56 3.02 -16.81
C MET A 78 7.48 4.05 -17.19
N PRO A 79 6.61 3.81 -18.18
CA PRO A 79 5.52 4.73 -18.49
C PRO A 79 4.58 4.93 -17.30
N LYS A 80 4.18 3.85 -16.62
CA LYS A 80 3.34 3.91 -15.41
C LYS A 80 4.04 4.65 -14.27
N LEU A 81 5.32 4.35 -14.04
CA LEU A 81 6.10 4.93 -12.95
C LEU A 81 6.31 6.44 -13.11
N PHE A 82 6.74 6.90 -14.29
CA PHE A 82 7.05 8.31 -14.57
C PHE A 82 5.84 9.13 -15.03
N GLY A 83 4.76 8.49 -15.45
CA GLY A 83 3.47 9.11 -15.75
C GLY A 83 2.57 9.13 -14.53
N GLU A 84 1.74 8.11 -14.39
CA GLU A 84 0.67 8.00 -13.40
C GLU A 84 1.17 8.10 -11.94
N LEU A 85 2.14 7.26 -11.56
CA LEU A 85 2.61 7.23 -10.17
C LEU A 85 3.37 8.50 -9.79
N ARG A 86 4.14 9.07 -10.71
CA ARG A 86 4.79 10.36 -10.47
C ARG A 86 3.77 11.47 -10.21
N GLN A 87 2.73 11.58 -11.03
CA GLN A 87 1.67 12.58 -10.85
C GLN A 87 0.93 12.39 -9.53
N ARG A 88 0.59 11.14 -9.18
CA ARG A 88 -0.09 10.77 -7.94
C ARG A 88 0.66 11.24 -6.69
N TYR A 89 2.00 11.14 -6.70
CA TYR A 89 2.83 11.42 -5.54
C TYR A 89 3.58 12.75 -5.59
N LEU A 90 3.32 13.60 -6.55
CA LEU A 90 4.10 14.84 -6.73
C LEU A 90 4.10 15.71 -5.47
N GLU A 91 2.95 15.89 -4.85
CA GLU A 91 2.76 16.72 -3.66
C GLU A 91 3.09 15.99 -2.34
N ARG A 92 3.08 14.66 -2.35
CA ARG A 92 3.32 13.87 -1.15
C ARG A 92 4.82 13.88 -0.80
N PRO A 93 5.24 14.32 0.41
CA PRO A 93 6.66 14.43 0.78
C PRO A 93 7.35 13.08 1.00
N GLY A 94 6.57 12.01 1.30
CA GLY A 94 7.06 10.66 1.55
C GLY A 94 5.95 9.73 2.01
N GLY A 95 6.29 8.48 2.38
CA GLY A 95 5.30 7.50 2.79
C GLY A 95 4.36 7.10 1.66
N TYR A 96 4.94 6.75 0.51
CA TYR A 96 4.20 6.36 -0.69
C TYR A 96 3.62 4.95 -0.61
N THR A 97 4.10 4.17 0.35
CA THR A 97 3.73 2.77 0.53
C THR A 97 3.27 2.50 1.95
N ARG A 98 2.40 1.50 2.11
CA ARG A 98 1.91 1.04 3.42
C ARG A 98 2.04 -0.46 3.51
N VAL A 99 2.41 -0.95 4.70
CA VAL A 99 2.44 -2.38 5.04
C VAL A 99 1.37 -2.66 6.07
N LEU A 100 0.38 -3.45 5.70
CA LEU A 100 -0.68 -3.92 6.57
C LEU A 100 -0.42 -5.38 6.93
N ARG A 101 -0.42 -5.71 8.23
CA ARG A 101 -0.32 -7.10 8.67
C ARG A 101 -1.63 -7.82 8.38
N THR A 102 -1.50 -9.06 7.95
CA THR A 102 -2.62 -9.98 7.72
C THR A 102 -2.37 -11.28 8.44
N GLU A 103 -3.37 -12.10 8.53
CA GLU A 103 -3.21 -13.48 8.96
C GLU A 103 -2.24 -14.23 8.05
N PRO A 104 -1.59 -15.28 8.56
CA PRO A 104 -0.70 -16.11 7.76
C PRO A 104 -1.41 -16.62 6.50
N LYS A 105 -0.77 -16.42 5.35
CA LYS A 105 -1.32 -16.89 4.07
C LYS A 105 -1.28 -18.42 3.96
N ASP A 106 -0.27 -19.00 4.57
CA ASP A 106 0.01 -20.43 4.55
C ASP A 106 -0.22 -21.00 5.96
N THR A 107 -1.18 -21.89 6.06
CA THR A 107 -1.56 -22.58 7.31
C THR A 107 -0.46 -23.50 7.83
N TYR A 108 0.42 -23.99 6.95
CA TYR A 108 1.52 -24.87 7.32
C TYR A 108 2.68 -24.13 7.99
N SER A 109 3.17 -23.07 7.37
CA SER A 109 4.33 -22.32 7.86
C SER A 109 4.00 -21.29 8.93
N GLN A 110 2.73 -20.87 9.06
CA GLN A 110 2.27 -19.82 9.98
C GLN A 110 3.10 -18.53 9.90
N ALA A 111 3.77 -18.30 8.77
CA ALA A 111 4.66 -17.16 8.59
C ALA A 111 3.89 -15.83 8.62
N PRO A 112 4.32 -14.83 9.44
CA PRO A 112 3.66 -13.55 9.50
C PRO A 112 3.54 -12.93 8.12
N SER A 113 2.32 -12.72 7.65
CA SER A 113 2.01 -12.18 6.32
C SER A 113 1.67 -10.69 6.38
N ALA A 114 1.79 -10.02 5.25
CA ALA A 114 1.43 -8.62 5.11
C ALA A 114 1.10 -8.27 3.66
N ILE A 115 0.22 -7.30 3.50
CA ILE A 115 -0.02 -6.61 2.24
C ILE A 115 0.88 -5.38 2.20
N LEU A 116 1.67 -5.26 1.14
CA LEU A 116 2.39 -4.04 0.79
C LEU A 116 1.63 -3.37 -0.35
N GLU A 117 1.17 -2.15 -0.12
CA GLU A 117 0.34 -1.39 -1.06
C GLU A 117 0.91 -0.01 -1.38
N LEU A 118 0.54 0.52 -2.53
CA LEU A 118 0.74 1.91 -2.92
C LEU A 118 -0.42 2.75 -2.36
N VAL A 119 -0.09 3.79 -1.61
CA VAL A 119 -1.07 4.72 -1.01
C VAL A 119 -1.73 5.57 -2.09
N ASP A 120 -2.96 6.01 -1.87
CA ASP A 120 -3.76 6.82 -2.80
C ASP A 120 -4.09 6.13 -4.14
N GLY A 121 -3.79 4.86 -4.27
CA GLY A 121 -4.10 4.04 -5.44
C GLY A 121 -5.49 3.41 -5.38
N PRO A 122 -5.88 2.71 -6.45
CA PRO A 122 -7.17 2.01 -6.52
C PRO A 122 -7.27 0.85 -5.52
N LYS A 123 -6.14 0.33 -5.05
CA LYS A 123 -6.05 -0.77 -4.08
C LYS A 123 -5.64 -0.32 -2.68
N ASP A 124 -5.86 0.94 -2.33
CA ASP A 124 -5.59 1.46 -0.97
C ASP A 124 -6.62 0.91 0.03
N MET A 125 -6.21 -0.11 0.79
CA MET A 125 -7.06 -0.78 1.78
C MET A 125 -7.52 0.18 2.89
N ARG A 126 -6.66 1.09 3.32
CA ARG A 126 -7.04 2.02 4.39
C ARG A 126 -8.12 3.01 3.92
N PHE A 127 -8.04 3.44 2.68
CA PHE A 127 -9.09 4.27 2.08
C PHE A 127 -10.43 3.53 2.03
N ALA A 128 -10.42 2.26 1.59
CA ALA A 128 -11.60 1.43 1.56
C ALA A 128 -12.18 1.17 2.97
N MET A 129 -11.34 0.86 3.95
CA MET A 129 -11.78 0.66 5.34
C MET A 129 -12.37 1.93 5.95
N THR A 130 -11.77 3.10 5.64
CA THR A 130 -12.30 4.39 6.12
C THR A 130 -13.66 4.69 5.49
N ALA A 131 -13.81 4.42 4.18
CA ALA A 131 -15.10 4.58 3.50
C ALA A 131 -16.18 3.65 4.09
N ALA A 132 -15.84 2.40 4.40
CA ALA A 132 -16.76 1.46 5.05
C ALA A 132 -17.18 1.93 6.47
N ALA A 133 -16.25 2.49 7.23
CA ALA A 133 -16.57 3.05 8.56
C ALA A 133 -17.51 4.25 8.44
N VAL A 134 -17.25 5.18 7.53
CA VAL A 134 -18.13 6.34 7.28
C VAL A 134 -19.49 5.90 6.74
N ALA A 135 -19.55 4.90 5.85
CA ALA A 135 -20.80 4.35 5.34
C ALA A 135 -21.67 3.81 6.45
N ARG A 136 -21.07 3.02 7.35
CA ARG A 136 -21.77 2.47 8.52
C ARG A 136 -22.28 3.57 9.47
N ASP A 137 -21.45 4.58 9.75
CA ASP A 137 -21.85 5.69 10.63
C ASP A 137 -23.03 6.46 10.03
N ARG A 138 -23.02 6.72 8.72
CA ARG A 138 -24.14 7.37 7.98
C ARG A 138 -25.42 6.53 7.98
N GLU A 139 -25.33 5.20 7.90
CA GLU A 139 -26.50 4.31 7.97
C GLU A 139 -27.12 4.25 9.35
N LEU A 140 -26.28 4.30 10.40
CA LEU A 140 -26.74 4.31 11.78
C LEU A 140 -27.23 5.69 12.25
N GLY A 141 -27.11 6.73 11.40
CA GLY A 141 -27.44 8.12 11.78
C GLY A 141 -26.56 8.65 12.91
N LYS A 142 -25.36 8.08 13.11
CA LYS A 142 -24.41 8.49 14.14
C LYS A 142 -23.32 9.39 13.58
N GLU A 143 -22.88 10.34 14.39
CA GLU A 143 -21.68 11.08 14.06
C GLU A 143 -20.44 10.16 14.05
N SER A 144 -19.56 10.38 13.07
CA SER A 144 -18.28 9.66 13.00
C SER A 144 -17.40 10.02 14.19
N THR A 145 -16.73 9.02 14.75
CA THR A 145 -15.78 9.20 15.87
C THR A 145 -14.61 10.09 15.44
N GLU A 146 -13.92 10.70 16.42
CA GLU A 146 -12.72 11.52 16.16
C GLU A 146 -11.65 10.75 15.37
N ILE A 147 -11.49 9.45 15.69
CA ILE A 147 -10.56 8.57 14.97
C ILE A 147 -10.96 8.44 13.50
N THR A 148 -12.25 8.28 13.21
CA THR A 148 -12.77 8.23 11.85
C THR A 148 -12.54 9.57 11.14
N LYS A 149 -12.85 10.69 11.77
CA LYS A 149 -12.60 12.05 11.22
C LYS A 149 -11.12 12.26 10.91
N MET A 150 -10.20 11.87 11.82
CA MET A 150 -8.76 11.92 11.57
C MET A 150 -8.31 11.00 10.42
N ASN A 151 -8.89 9.82 10.29
CA ASN A 151 -8.58 8.91 9.19
C ASN A 151 -9.05 9.48 7.86
N VAL A 152 -10.25 10.05 7.79
CA VAL A 152 -10.75 10.76 6.62
C VAL A 152 -9.77 11.85 6.21
N ALA A 153 -9.37 12.74 7.11
CA ALA A 153 -8.40 13.79 6.82
C ALA A 153 -7.07 13.26 6.29
N LYS A 154 -6.58 12.12 6.82
CA LYS A 154 -5.32 11.51 6.38
C LYS A 154 -5.40 10.86 5.01
N VAL A 155 -6.51 10.19 4.67
CA VAL A 155 -6.65 9.47 3.40
C VAL A 155 -7.07 10.37 2.24
N THR A 156 -7.63 11.54 2.52
CA THR A 156 -8.05 12.50 1.50
C THR A 156 -6.98 13.56 1.19
N ARG A 157 -6.05 13.82 2.12
CA ARG A 157 -5.11 14.95 2.10
C ARG A 157 -4.32 15.11 0.79
N TYR A 158 -3.81 14.01 0.23
CA TYR A 158 -2.96 14.04 -0.98
C TYR A 158 -3.59 13.28 -2.15
N ARG A 159 -4.75 12.69 -1.93
CA ARG A 159 -5.45 11.93 -2.95
C ARG A 159 -6.12 12.86 -3.96
N GLN A 160 -5.94 12.59 -5.24
CA GLN A 160 -6.65 13.31 -6.30
C GLN A 160 -8.16 13.12 -6.13
N GLY A 161 -8.91 14.21 -6.15
CA GLY A 161 -10.35 14.22 -5.88
C GLY A 161 -10.73 13.88 -4.44
N GLY A 162 -9.79 13.85 -3.53
CA GLY A 162 -9.82 13.58 -2.09
C GLY A 162 -11.19 13.24 -1.48
N GLN A 163 -11.94 14.26 -1.09
CA GLN A 163 -13.24 14.09 -0.43
C GLN A 163 -14.32 13.52 -1.38
N GLU A 164 -14.38 13.99 -2.62
CA GLU A 164 -15.36 13.51 -3.60
C GLU A 164 -15.14 12.01 -3.93
N ALA A 165 -13.86 11.59 -4.04
CA ALA A 165 -13.53 10.20 -4.26
C ALA A 165 -13.95 9.32 -3.06
N LEU A 166 -13.84 9.86 -1.84
CA LEU A 166 -14.30 9.17 -0.63
C LEU A 166 -15.81 9.03 -0.63
N ASP A 167 -16.55 10.10 -0.91
CA ASP A 167 -18.02 10.09 -0.92
C ASP A 167 -18.58 9.12 -1.97
N LYS A 168 -18.01 9.12 -3.19
CA LYS A 168 -18.34 8.14 -4.23
C LYS A 168 -18.11 6.69 -3.76
N LEU A 169 -17.02 6.43 -3.04
CA LEU A 169 -16.75 5.10 -2.53
C LEU A 169 -17.71 4.74 -1.38
N VAL A 170 -18.05 5.69 -0.51
CA VAL A 170 -19.04 5.50 0.57
C VAL A 170 -20.38 5.10 0.00
N GLU A 171 -20.88 5.80 -1.03
CA GLU A 171 -22.13 5.46 -1.71
C GLU A 171 -22.08 4.06 -2.33
N LYS A 172 -20.97 3.72 -2.98
CA LYS A 172 -20.76 2.39 -3.54
C LYS A 172 -20.77 1.29 -2.47
N VAL A 173 -20.13 1.52 -1.33
CA VAL A 173 -20.11 0.57 -0.19
C VAL A 173 -21.50 0.38 0.38
N ARG A 174 -22.29 1.45 0.51
CA ARG A 174 -23.70 1.39 0.95
C ARG A 174 -24.55 0.59 -0.03
N ALA A 175 -24.44 0.87 -1.33
CA ALA A 175 -25.17 0.15 -2.37
C ALA A 175 -24.86 -1.36 -2.39
N LEU A 176 -23.63 -1.75 -2.03
CA LEU A 176 -23.22 -3.17 -1.93
C LEU A 176 -23.61 -3.82 -0.60
N GLY A 177 -24.19 -3.10 0.34
CA GLY A 177 -24.57 -3.62 1.67
C GLY A 177 -23.39 -4.04 2.55
N LEU A 178 -22.15 -3.65 2.19
CA LEU A 178 -20.94 -4.04 2.93
C LEU A 178 -20.78 -3.30 4.26
N SER A 179 -21.56 -2.28 4.50
CA SER A 179 -21.63 -1.53 5.77
C SER A 179 -22.37 -2.30 6.86
N THR A 180 -23.31 -3.18 6.47
CA THR A 180 -24.21 -3.89 7.39
C THR A 180 -23.71 -5.27 7.82
N SER A 181 -22.63 -5.78 7.23
CA SER A 181 -22.08 -7.10 7.59
C SER A 181 -21.62 -7.21 9.07
N ALA A 182 -21.55 -6.09 9.79
CA ALA A 182 -21.30 -6.08 11.24
C ALA A 182 -22.56 -6.34 12.11
N LYS A 183 -23.76 -6.55 11.51
CA LYS A 183 -25.00 -6.79 12.26
C LYS A 183 -25.28 -8.28 12.55
N ALA A 184 -24.47 -9.19 12.03
CA ALA A 184 -24.55 -10.59 12.44
C ALA A 184 -23.70 -10.79 13.72
N GLY A 185 -24.17 -10.26 14.83
CA GLY A 185 -23.78 -10.76 16.15
C GLY A 185 -24.14 -12.24 16.26
N PRO A 186 -23.50 -13.02 17.14
CA PRO A 186 -23.81 -14.42 17.31
C PRO A 186 -25.30 -14.57 17.56
N LYS A 187 -25.96 -15.36 16.73
CA LYS A 187 -27.29 -15.85 17.05
C LYS A 187 -27.09 -16.73 18.26
N ASP A 188 -27.68 -16.31 19.37
CA ASP A 188 -27.76 -17.12 20.59
C ASP A 188 -28.25 -18.52 20.20
N ILE A 189 -27.44 -19.53 20.48
CA ILE A 189 -27.81 -20.94 20.50
C ILE A 189 -28.01 -21.34 21.95
#